data_db02c4becf594dfda47745b3b72fd434
#
_entry.id   db02c4becf594dfda47745b3b72fd434
#
_cell.length_a   1.000
_cell.length_b   1.000
_cell.length_c   1.000
_cell.angle_alpha   90.00
_cell.angle_beta   90.00
_cell.angle_gamma   90.00
#
_symmetry.space_group_name_H-M   'P 1'
#
loop_
_entity.id
_entity.type
_entity.pdbx_description
1 polymer ?
#
loop_
_entity_poly.entity_id
_entity_poly.type
_entity_poly.pdbx_seq_one_letter_code
_entity_poly.pdbx_strand_id
1 'polypeptide(L)'
;MKEYIITIDMGGTKLLGAITNSNNQILERVKLATDTKNGIDGLVNSIMHIINTLIFQVGIQQENVKAVVIGVPGSVNPFTGLISVAPNIGLINVNLKELLHEKINVPIYIENDVNLGAIGILGKELDENSKNVLVVFIGTGIGGALIFDRKIYRGSNYFAGEIGHMKLPGYD
;
A
#
# COMPACT_ATOMS: atom_id res chain seq x y z
N MET A 1 22.14 -12.25 0.19
CA MET A 1 20.93 -12.41 1.06
C MET A 1 19.92 -11.35 0.65
N LYS A 2 18.60 -11.66 0.69
CA LYS A 2 17.54 -10.68 0.41
C LYS A 2 17.39 -9.77 1.65
N GLU A 3 17.76 -8.50 1.53
CA GLU A 3 17.87 -7.60 2.69
C GLU A 3 16.99 -6.36 2.59
N TYR A 4 16.47 -6.06 1.38
CA TYR A 4 15.78 -4.82 1.11
C TYR A 4 14.28 -5.03 0.90
N ILE A 5 13.49 -4.08 1.36
CA ILE A 5 12.04 -4.03 1.09
C ILE A 5 11.75 -2.71 0.37
N ILE A 6 11.03 -2.80 -0.73
CA ILE A 6 10.50 -1.64 -1.43
C ILE A 6 9.04 -1.45 -1.02
N THR A 7 8.68 -0.24 -0.63
CA THR A 7 7.30 0.15 -0.31
C THR A 7 6.84 1.23 -1.27
N ILE A 8 5.60 1.13 -1.75
CA ILE A 8 5.00 2.13 -2.64
C ILE A 8 3.65 2.54 -2.07
N ASP A 9 3.50 3.82 -1.79
CA ASP A 9 2.21 4.45 -1.46
C ASP A 9 1.59 5.01 -2.75
N MET A 10 0.40 4.53 -3.07
CA MET A 10 -0.29 4.79 -4.33
C MET A 10 -1.42 5.78 -4.12
N GLY A 11 -1.18 7.05 -4.42
CA GLY A 11 -2.20 8.09 -4.36
C GLY A 11 -2.79 8.43 -5.73
N GLY A 12 -3.94 9.10 -5.74
CA GLY A 12 -4.62 9.53 -6.97
C GLY A 12 -3.82 10.52 -7.82
N THR A 13 -2.89 11.26 -7.23
CA THR A 13 -2.08 12.27 -7.91
C THR A 13 -0.59 11.96 -7.94
N LYS A 14 -0.11 11.13 -7.04
CA LYS A 14 1.30 10.79 -6.89
C LYS A 14 1.49 9.38 -6.37
N LEU A 15 2.59 8.77 -6.80
CA LEU A 15 3.16 7.55 -6.25
C LEU A 15 4.39 7.94 -5.42
N LEU A 16 4.54 7.39 -4.24
CA LEU A 16 5.72 7.56 -3.39
C LEU A 16 6.34 6.19 -3.11
N GLY A 17 7.52 5.96 -3.66
CA GLY A 17 8.31 4.76 -3.38
C GLY A 17 9.40 5.02 -2.35
N ALA A 18 9.71 4.03 -1.54
CA ALA A 18 10.85 4.02 -0.64
C ALA A 18 11.49 2.63 -0.60
N ILE A 19 12.79 2.57 -0.38
CA ILE A 19 13.51 1.33 -0.14
C ILE A 19 14.14 1.35 1.26
N THR A 20 13.98 0.25 1.99
CA THR A 20 14.51 0.08 3.34
C THR A 20 15.46 -1.09 3.42
N ASN A 21 16.44 -1.02 4.33
CA ASN A 21 17.31 -2.13 4.69
C ASN A 21 16.69 -3.03 5.79
N SER A 22 17.41 -4.07 6.20
CA SER A 22 17.01 -5.01 7.26
C SER A 22 16.79 -4.36 8.64
N ASN A 23 17.34 -3.16 8.87
CA ASN A 23 17.14 -2.39 10.09
C ASN A 23 15.95 -1.41 9.99
N ASN A 24 15.11 -1.53 8.97
CA ASN A 24 14.00 -0.62 8.67
C ASN A 24 14.41 0.84 8.46
N GLN A 25 15.67 1.09 8.09
CA GLN A 25 16.13 2.43 7.73
C GLN A 25 15.78 2.69 6.27
N ILE A 26 15.16 3.83 5.99
CA ILE A 26 14.89 4.27 4.63
C ILE A 26 16.21 4.76 4.02
N LEU A 27 16.60 4.13 2.91
CA LEU A 27 17.82 4.47 2.18
C LEU A 27 17.55 5.52 1.10
N GLU A 28 16.48 5.33 0.34
CA GLU A 28 16.11 6.22 -0.76
C GLU A 28 14.60 6.36 -0.90
N ARG A 29 14.17 7.44 -1.56
CA ARG A 29 12.78 7.71 -1.90
C ARG A 29 12.66 8.22 -3.33
N VAL A 30 11.62 7.77 -4.02
CA VAL A 30 11.26 8.23 -5.38
C VAL A 30 9.81 8.66 -5.37
N LYS A 31 9.54 9.82 -5.97
CA LYS A 31 8.18 10.36 -6.11
C LYS A 31 7.90 10.58 -7.60
N LEU A 32 6.77 10.07 -8.08
CA LEU A 32 6.27 10.29 -9.43
C LEU A 32 4.84 10.81 -9.40
N ALA A 33 4.42 11.47 -10.47
CA ALA A 33 3.00 11.72 -10.72
C ALA A 33 2.32 10.38 -11.06
N THR A 34 1.08 10.19 -10.60
CA THR A 34 0.29 9.02 -10.98
C THR A 34 -0.15 9.16 -12.44
N ASP A 35 0.22 8.21 -13.28
CA ASP A 35 -0.24 8.16 -14.67
C ASP A 35 -1.59 7.46 -14.75
N THR A 36 -2.65 8.25 -14.66
CA THR A 36 -4.03 7.77 -14.84
C THR A 36 -4.50 7.85 -16.29
N LYS A 37 -3.74 8.54 -17.18
CA LYS A 37 -4.15 8.75 -18.58
C LYS A 37 -3.99 7.51 -19.44
N ASN A 38 -2.97 6.71 -19.15
CA ASN A 38 -2.67 5.48 -19.87
C ASN A 38 -3.27 4.23 -19.17
N GLY A 39 -4.25 4.45 -18.28
CA GLY A 39 -4.95 3.35 -17.58
C GLY A 39 -4.03 2.48 -16.74
N ILE A 40 -4.33 1.18 -16.70
CA ILE A 40 -3.59 0.23 -15.86
C ILE A 40 -2.13 0.05 -16.33
N ASP A 41 -1.87 0.09 -17.63
CA ASP A 41 -0.52 -0.08 -18.17
C ASP A 41 0.39 1.09 -17.76
N GLY A 42 -0.11 2.33 -17.80
CA GLY A 42 0.61 3.50 -17.32
C GLY A 42 0.96 3.42 -15.84
N LEU A 43 0.02 2.90 -15.04
CA LEU A 43 0.23 2.70 -13.61
C LEU A 43 1.26 1.62 -13.32
N VAL A 44 1.16 0.45 -13.97
CA VAL A 44 2.15 -0.65 -13.87
C VAL A 44 3.54 -0.17 -14.28
N ASN A 45 3.65 0.56 -15.39
CA ASN A 45 4.92 1.12 -15.84
C ASN A 45 5.50 2.14 -14.83
N SER A 46 4.67 2.96 -14.22
CA SER A 46 5.09 3.92 -13.18
C SER A 46 5.61 3.20 -11.93
N ILE A 47 4.94 2.13 -11.50
CA ILE A 47 5.37 1.29 -10.38
C ILE A 47 6.74 0.65 -10.70
N MET A 48 6.87 0.04 -11.88
CA MET A 48 8.13 -0.57 -12.32
C MET A 48 9.27 0.45 -12.43
N HIS A 49 8.97 1.67 -12.89
CA HIS A 49 9.96 2.75 -12.93
C HIS A 49 10.45 3.11 -11.51
N ILE A 50 9.55 3.22 -10.52
CA ILE A 50 9.93 3.46 -9.12
C ILE A 50 10.83 2.33 -8.60
N ILE A 51 10.43 1.08 -8.81
CA ILE A 51 11.19 -0.09 -8.34
C ILE A 51 12.61 -0.08 -8.92
N ASN A 52 12.72 0.06 -10.25
CA ASN A 52 14.00 0.06 -10.94
C ASN A 52 14.89 1.25 -10.54
N THR A 53 14.28 2.43 -10.34
CA THR A 53 15.02 3.62 -9.89
C THR A 53 15.58 3.43 -8.47
N LEU A 54 14.78 2.89 -7.54
CA LEU A 54 15.23 2.63 -6.17
C LEU A 54 16.37 1.59 -6.12
N ILE A 55 16.24 0.51 -6.89
CA ILE A 55 17.28 -0.52 -7.03
C ILE A 55 18.57 0.10 -7.55
N PHE A 56 18.48 0.93 -8.60
CA PHE A 56 19.62 1.59 -9.21
C PHE A 56 20.29 2.59 -8.26
N GLN A 57 19.51 3.44 -7.57
CA GLN A 57 20.04 4.47 -6.66
C GLN A 57 20.78 3.88 -5.46
N VAL A 58 20.29 2.74 -4.93
CA VAL A 58 20.96 2.04 -3.82
C VAL A 58 22.12 1.16 -4.30
N GLY A 59 22.25 0.92 -5.61
CA GLY A 59 23.33 0.13 -6.20
C GLY A 59 23.22 -1.36 -5.90
N ILE A 60 22.01 -1.90 -5.81
CA ILE A 60 21.74 -3.30 -5.53
C ILE A 60 21.20 -4.03 -6.77
N GLN A 61 21.10 -5.35 -6.68
CA GLN A 61 20.45 -6.18 -7.71
C GLN A 61 19.03 -6.54 -7.28
N GLN A 62 18.15 -6.84 -8.23
CA GLN A 62 16.77 -7.25 -7.98
C GLN A 62 16.67 -8.40 -6.98
N GLU A 63 17.59 -9.36 -7.06
CA GLU A 63 17.68 -10.54 -6.19
C GLU A 63 17.89 -10.20 -4.73
N ASN A 64 18.38 -9.00 -4.42
CA ASN A 64 18.54 -8.50 -3.06
C ASN A 64 17.22 -7.98 -2.47
N VAL A 65 16.20 -7.74 -3.32
CA VAL A 65 14.89 -7.27 -2.87
C VAL A 65 14.10 -8.46 -2.31
N LYS A 66 13.74 -8.38 -1.04
CA LYS A 66 12.97 -9.40 -0.32
C LYS A 66 11.49 -9.36 -0.69
N ALA A 67 10.94 -8.15 -0.85
CA ALA A 67 9.55 -7.94 -1.19
C ALA A 67 9.29 -6.52 -1.70
N VAL A 68 8.23 -6.38 -2.49
CA VAL A 68 7.58 -5.11 -2.81
C VAL A 68 6.23 -5.07 -2.12
N VAL A 69 5.94 -4.00 -1.38
CA VAL A 69 4.69 -3.78 -0.66
C VAL A 69 4.03 -2.53 -1.21
N ILE A 70 2.78 -2.63 -1.64
CA ILE A 70 2.06 -1.53 -2.29
C ILE A 70 0.79 -1.21 -1.51
N GLY A 71 0.67 0.03 -1.04
CA GLY A 71 -0.54 0.60 -0.47
C GLY A 71 -1.42 1.19 -1.57
N VAL A 72 -2.70 0.80 -1.59
CA VAL A 72 -3.67 1.20 -2.62
C VAL A 72 -4.88 1.86 -1.95
N PRO A 73 -5.34 3.03 -2.42
CA PRO A 73 -6.53 3.68 -1.88
C PRO A 73 -7.79 2.97 -2.40
N GLY A 74 -8.38 2.12 -1.59
CA GLY A 74 -9.59 1.40 -1.96
C GLY A 74 -9.69 -0.01 -1.39
N SER A 75 -10.63 -0.79 -1.91
CA SER A 75 -10.85 -2.16 -1.46
C SER A 75 -9.92 -3.13 -2.17
N VAL A 76 -9.12 -3.82 -1.37
CA VAL A 76 -8.11 -4.77 -1.84
C VAL A 76 -8.28 -6.10 -1.13
N ASN A 77 -8.25 -7.19 -1.88
CA ASN A 77 -8.03 -8.51 -1.33
C ASN A 77 -6.50 -8.74 -1.20
N PRO A 78 -5.92 -8.69 0.01
CA PRO A 78 -4.47 -8.75 0.18
C PRO A 78 -3.87 -10.13 -0.12
N PHE A 79 -4.69 -11.18 -0.17
CA PHE A 79 -4.25 -12.54 -0.46
C PHE A 79 -4.07 -12.76 -1.97
N THR A 80 -5.01 -12.28 -2.77
CA THR A 80 -4.98 -12.41 -4.23
C THR A 80 -4.33 -11.23 -4.93
N GLY A 81 -4.34 -10.04 -4.31
CA GLY A 81 -3.90 -8.79 -4.93
C GLY A 81 -4.96 -8.15 -5.85
N LEU A 82 -6.20 -8.66 -5.78
CA LEU A 82 -7.31 -8.10 -6.52
C LEU A 82 -7.77 -6.79 -5.88
N ILE A 83 -7.75 -5.73 -6.65
CA ILE A 83 -8.35 -4.43 -6.33
C ILE A 83 -9.79 -4.47 -6.82
N SER A 84 -10.75 -4.57 -5.89
CA SER A 84 -12.18 -4.58 -6.24
C SER A 84 -12.61 -3.21 -6.76
N VAL A 85 -12.25 -2.16 -6.03
CA VAL A 85 -12.52 -0.78 -6.42
C VAL A 85 -11.51 0.18 -5.79
N ALA A 86 -10.96 1.08 -6.59
CA ALA A 86 -10.09 2.16 -6.17
C ALA A 86 -10.42 3.43 -6.99
N PRO A 87 -11.45 4.19 -6.58
CA PRO A 87 -12.01 5.29 -7.39
C PRO A 87 -11.00 6.39 -7.68
N ASN A 88 -10.13 6.71 -6.71
CA ASN A 88 -9.14 7.78 -6.81
C ASN A 88 -8.07 7.53 -7.89
N ILE A 89 -7.92 6.31 -8.33
CA ILE A 89 -6.97 5.89 -9.37
C ILE A 89 -7.66 5.18 -10.55
N GLY A 90 -9.00 5.15 -10.56
CA GLY A 90 -9.81 4.62 -11.66
C GLY A 90 -9.72 3.11 -11.86
N LEU A 91 -9.40 2.32 -10.83
CA LEU A 91 -9.30 0.87 -10.93
C LEU A 91 -10.56 0.16 -10.43
N ILE A 92 -11.03 -0.81 -11.21
CA ILE A 92 -12.16 -1.68 -10.88
C ILE A 92 -11.83 -3.10 -11.34
N ASN A 93 -11.89 -4.07 -10.42
CA ASN A 93 -11.64 -5.49 -10.69
C ASN A 93 -10.30 -5.77 -11.38
N VAL A 94 -9.22 -5.16 -10.85
CA VAL A 94 -7.86 -5.32 -11.41
C VAL A 94 -7.01 -6.16 -10.47
N ASN A 95 -6.39 -7.22 -10.97
CA ASN A 95 -5.39 -7.99 -10.25
C ASN A 95 -3.99 -7.38 -10.48
N LEU A 96 -3.68 -6.33 -9.72
CA LEU A 96 -2.40 -5.63 -9.86
C LEU A 96 -1.20 -6.53 -9.53
N LYS A 97 -1.37 -7.49 -8.63
CA LYS A 97 -0.30 -8.42 -8.25
C LYS A 97 0.12 -9.31 -9.43
N GLU A 98 -0.83 -9.85 -10.19
CA GLU A 98 -0.54 -10.66 -11.39
C GLU A 98 0.18 -9.83 -12.45
N LEU A 99 -0.34 -8.63 -12.77
CA LEU A 99 0.28 -7.75 -13.75
C LEU A 99 1.72 -7.37 -13.42
N LEU A 100 2.03 -7.18 -12.14
CA LEU A 100 3.40 -6.90 -11.70
C LEU A 100 4.28 -8.16 -11.69
N HIS A 101 3.73 -9.34 -11.39
CA HIS A 101 4.48 -10.59 -11.46
C HIS A 101 4.94 -10.97 -12.87
N GLU A 102 4.25 -10.50 -13.91
CA GLU A 102 4.70 -10.62 -15.30
C GLU A 102 5.96 -9.79 -15.60
N LYS A 103 6.24 -8.76 -14.80
CA LYS A 103 7.33 -7.81 -15.01
C LYS A 103 8.52 -8.02 -14.08
N ILE A 104 8.28 -8.58 -12.88
CA ILE A 104 9.33 -8.70 -11.86
C ILE A 104 9.14 -9.97 -11.03
N ASN A 105 10.23 -10.71 -10.85
CA ASN A 105 10.24 -11.94 -10.04
C ASN A 105 10.64 -11.66 -8.59
N VAL A 106 9.82 -10.87 -7.89
CA VAL A 106 9.97 -10.55 -6.46
C VAL A 106 8.61 -10.75 -5.78
N PRO A 107 8.54 -11.25 -4.54
CA PRO A 107 7.29 -11.31 -3.79
C PRO A 107 6.60 -9.94 -3.71
N ILE A 108 5.33 -9.88 -4.12
CA ILE A 108 4.52 -8.65 -4.14
C ILE A 108 3.36 -8.80 -3.16
N TYR A 109 3.20 -7.79 -2.31
CA TYR A 109 2.10 -7.67 -1.37
C TYR A 109 1.34 -6.37 -1.65
N ILE A 110 0.02 -6.47 -1.72
CA ILE A 110 -0.87 -5.33 -1.95
C ILE A 110 -1.86 -5.26 -0.80
N GLU A 111 -2.04 -4.09 -0.23
CA GLU A 111 -2.95 -3.86 0.88
C GLU A 111 -3.59 -2.47 0.72
N ASN A 112 -4.68 -2.22 1.40
CA ASN A 112 -5.21 -0.88 1.55
C ASN A 112 -4.18 0.05 2.24
N ASP A 113 -4.06 1.29 1.76
CA ASP A 113 -3.08 2.28 2.23
C ASP A 113 -3.25 2.63 3.71
N VAL A 114 -4.49 2.81 4.18
CA VAL A 114 -4.82 3.09 5.58
C VAL A 114 -4.47 1.90 6.48
N ASN A 115 -4.74 0.68 6.04
CA ASN A 115 -4.34 -0.54 6.76
C ASN A 115 -2.81 -0.65 6.88
N LEU A 116 -2.06 -0.36 5.82
CA LEU A 116 -0.59 -0.34 5.89
C LEU A 116 -0.08 0.72 6.86
N GLY A 117 -0.66 1.92 6.83
CA GLY A 117 -0.35 2.97 7.80
C GLY A 117 -0.61 2.52 9.24
N ALA A 118 -1.74 1.86 9.47
CA ALA A 118 -2.10 1.33 10.79
C ALA A 118 -1.14 0.22 11.27
N ILE A 119 -0.67 -0.66 10.37
CA ILE A 119 0.36 -1.66 10.67
C ILE A 119 1.67 -0.96 11.09
N GLY A 120 2.03 0.11 10.39
CA GLY A 120 3.21 0.92 10.73
C GLY A 120 3.13 1.52 12.14
N ILE A 121 1.99 2.12 12.49
CA ILE A 121 1.72 2.68 13.83
C ILE A 121 1.77 1.57 14.89
N LEU A 122 1.12 0.44 14.64
CA LEU A 122 1.11 -0.70 15.56
C LEU A 122 2.52 -1.23 15.86
N GLY A 123 3.40 -1.22 14.87
CA GLY A 123 4.76 -1.75 15.00
C GLY A 123 5.79 -0.76 15.55
N LYS A 124 5.51 0.55 15.51
CA LYS A 124 6.49 1.59 15.85
C LYS A 124 6.09 2.48 17.01
N GLU A 125 4.80 2.73 17.19
CA GLU A 125 4.31 3.78 18.11
C GLU A 125 3.51 3.21 19.26
N LEU A 126 2.96 1.99 19.12
CA LEU A 126 2.13 1.37 20.15
C LEU A 126 2.88 0.27 20.89
N ASP A 127 2.67 0.20 22.21
CA ASP A 127 3.21 -0.85 23.05
C ASP A 127 2.55 -2.23 22.76
N GLU A 128 3.14 -3.29 23.31
CA GLU A 128 2.66 -4.66 23.11
C GLU A 128 1.29 -4.93 23.75
N ASN A 129 0.86 -4.11 24.73
CA ASN A 129 -0.42 -4.22 25.41
C ASN A 129 -1.57 -3.62 24.60
N SER A 130 -1.26 -2.79 23.62
CA SER A 130 -2.24 -2.18 22.70
C SER A 130 -2.78 -3.22 21.72
N LYS A 131 -3.74 -4.02 22.18
CA LYS A 131 -4.28 -5.16 21.40
C LYS A 131 -5.40 -4.75 20.44
N ASN A 132 -6.30 -3.87 20.92
CA ASN A 132 -7.48 -3.45 20.15
C ASN A 132 -7.39 -1.94 19.91
N VAL A 133 -7.28 -1.56 18.65
CA VAL A 133 -6.97 -0.17 18.26
C VAL A 133 -7.84 0.22 17.06
N LEU A 134 -8.41 1.40 17.11
CA LEU A 134 -8.92 2.12 15.96
C LEU A 134 -7.89 3.18 15.57
N VAL A 135 -7.36 3.08 14.37
CA VAL A 135 -6.51 4.12 13.77
C VAL A 135 -7.36 4.97 12.86
N VAL A 136 -7.28 6.30 13.01
CA VAL A 136 -8.01 7.26 12.17
C VAL A 136 -7.01 8.20 11.53
N PHE A 137 -7.05 8.25 10.19
CA PHE A 137 -6.28 9.21 9.40
C PHE A 137 -7.22 10.32 8.91
N ILE A 138 -6.84 11.56 9.19
CA ILE A 138 -7.60 12.75 8.76
C ILE A 138 -6.71 13.53 7.78
N GLY A 139 -7.18 13.64 6.55
CA GLY A 139 -6.48 14.34 5.46
C GLY A 139 -7.49 14.92 4.47
N THR A 140 -7.32 14.66 3.17
CA THR A 140 -8.32 15.01 2.15
C THR A 140 -9.67 14.33 2.40
N GLY A 141 -9.64 13.15 3.03
CA GLY A 141 -10.78 12.39 3.51
C GLY A 141 -10.51 11.87 4.92
N ILE A 142 -11.40 11.02 5.39
CA ILE A 142 -11.25 10.29 6.65
C ILE A 142 -11.10 8.81 6.31
N GLY A 143 -9.96 8.22 6.70
CA GLY A 143 -9.72 6.79 6.60
C GLY A 143 -9.63 6.16 7.99
N GLY A 144 -10.01 4.91 8.12
CA GLY A 144 -9.89 4.19 9.38
C GLY A 144 -9.41 2.76 9.17
N ALA A 145 -8.71 2.23 10.16
CA ALA A 145 -8.33 0.83 10.23
C ALA A 145 -8.62 0.25 11.60
N LEU A 146 -9.14 -0.96 11.62
CA LEU A 146 -9.45 -1.70 12.84
C LEU A 146 -8.37 -2.74 13.09
N ILE A 147 -7.88 -2.77 14.33
CA ILE A 147 -6.92 -3.76 14.80
C ILE A 147 -7.53 -4.49 15.99
N PHE A 148 -7.61 -5.81 15.92
CA PHE A 148 -8.00 -6.68 17.02
C PHE A 148 -6.91 -7.72 17.28
N ASP A 149 -6.55 -7.89 18.54
CA ASP A 149 -5.44 -8.78 18.94
C ASP A 149 -4.16 -8.56 18.12
N ARG A 150 -3.83 -7.27 17.89
CA ARG A 150 -2.67 -6.81 17.10
C ARG A 150 -2.68 -7.25 15.64
N LYS A 151 -3.85 -7.57 15.09
CA LYS A 151 -4.02 -7.94 13.68
C LYS A 151 -5.04 -7.02 13.02
N ILE A 152 -4.75 -6.61 11.79
CA ILE A 152 -5.71 -5.85 10.98
C ILE A 152 -6.97 -6.67 10.76
N TYR A 153 -8.09 -6.10 11.14
CA TYR A 153 -9.42 -6.63 10.86
C TYR A 153 -9.96 -6.02 9.56
N ARG A 154 -10.12 -6.85 8.55
CA ARG A 154 -10.50 -6.41 7.21
C ARG A 154 -12.00 -6.60 6.91
N GLY A 155 -12.71 -7.37 7.74
CA GLY A 155 -14.07 -7.79 7.44
C GLY A 155 -14.15 -8.79 6.28
N SER A 156 -15.37 -9.24 5.98
CA SER A 156 -15.60 -10.27 4.94
C SER A 156 -15.30 -9.77 3.51
N ASN A 157 -15.48 -8.47 3.27
CA ASN A 157 -15.35 -7.85 1.94
C ASN A 157 -14.20 -6.82 1.89
N TYR A 158 -13.28 -6.85 2.87
CA TYR A 158 -12.12 -5.95 2.95
C TYR A 158 -12.46 -4.46 3.07
N PHE A 159 -13.64 -4.13 3.65
CA PHE A 159 -14.10 -2.75 3.89
C PHE A 159 -14.19 -2.38 5.37
N ALA A 160 -13.69 -3.20 6.27
CA ALA A 160 -13.72 -2.86 7.68
C ALA A 160 -12.85 -1.64 7.98
N GLY A 161 -13.37 -0.71 8.76
CA GLY A 161 -12.66 0.52 9.08
C GLY A 161 -13.00 1.72 8.20
N GLU A 162 -13.82 1.58 7.16
CA GLU A 162 -14.22 2.66 6.25
C GLU A 162 -15.16 3.69 6.94
N ILE A 163 -14.68 4.27 8.05
CA ILE A 163 -15.46 5.19 8.90
C ILE A 163 -15.81 6.51 8.21
N GLY A 164 -15.01 6.94 7.24
CA GLY A 164 -15.28 8.14 6.46
C GLY A 164 -16.52 8.04 5.55
N HIS A 165 -17.02 6.81 5.34
CA HIS A 165 -18.24 6.53 4.56
C HIS A 165 -19.48 6.33 5.44
N MET A 166 -19.34 6.47 6.76
CA MET A 166 -20.50 6.38 7.67
C MET A 166 -21.40 7.58 7.51
N LYS A 167 -22.70 7.33 7.29
CA LYS A 167 -23.72 8.38 7.33
C LYS A 167 -24.12 8.66 8.78
N LEU A 168 -24.03 9.92 9.16
CA LEU A 168 -24.52 10.39 10.45
C LEU A 168 -26.00 10.82 10.30
N PRO A 169 -26.92 10.43 11.20
CA PRO A 169 -28.30 10.91 11.16
C PRO A 169 -28.36 12.44 11.21
N GLY A 170 -29.06 13.06 10.25
CA GLY A 170 -29.24 14.52 10.19
C GLY A 170 -28.13 15.28 9.44
N TYR A 171 -27.18 14.58 8.82
CA TYR A 171 -26.17 15.16 7.92
C TYR A 171 -26.22 14.39 6.60
N ASP A 172 -26.82 15.00 5.56
CA ASP A 172 -26.84 14.52 4.17
C ASP A 172 -25.62 15.00 3.38
#